data_55a1b5c22dc271839e6b13e1af2a84dd
#
_entry.id   55a1b5c22dc271839e6b13e1af2a84dd
#
_cell.length_a   1.000
_cell.length_b   1.000
_cell.length_c   1.000
_cell.angle_alpha   90.00
_cell.angle_beta   90.00
_cell.angle_gamma   90.00
#
_symmetry.space_group_name_H-M   'P 1'
#
loop_
_entity.id
_entity.type
_entity.pdbx_description
1 polymer ?
#
loop_
_entity_poly.entity_id
_entity_poly.type
_entity_poly.pdbx_seq_one_letter_code
_entity_poly.pdbx_strand_id
1 'polypeptide(L)'
;MTKPENYQEGVFSVAEDLADLWTGFCFEQGVAGCEILQEADGEQRLKCYLTEPQKLDEWIARFHSEYPQAIGKLELVEHRLCPNENWRLGWHDHFQPVEIGRTLLIAPVWYERELPENRQVIWLEPGQAFGTGTHVSTRLALEMLELVILQEAQVPPSLIDVGTGSGILGLAAARLGISKIIACDNDPVVLPEASHNFELNQQGQHFWGVVGMASVIDETAPLVISNMLLAELKSAVVDLARLTATGGTLICSGLLTEQEAPLATALAKYGLRICASTEAEGWSAFAFREAGRF
;
A
#
# COMPACT_ATOMS: atom_id res chain seq x y z
N MET A 1 -10.61 0.61 -22.17
CA MET A 1 -9.43 1.18 -22.87
C MET A 1 -8.58 0.04 -23.36
N THR A 2 -8.14 0.00 -24.61
CA THR A 2 -7.19 -1.01 -25.11
C THR A 2 -5.85 -0.77 -24.45
N LYS A 3 -5.32 -1.79 -23.75
CA LYS A 3 -3.98 -1.72 -23.13
C LYS A 3 -2.94 -1.41 -24.22
N PRO A 4 -1.94 -0.56 -23.96
CA PRO A 4 -0.90 -0.24 -24.93
C PRO A 4 -0.12 -1.52 -25.31
N GLU A 5 0.20 -1.65 -26.61
CA GLU A 5 0.96 -2.82 -27.12
C GLU A 5 2.41 -2.85 -26.65
N ASN A 6 2.97 -1.71 -26.25
CA ASN A 6 4.35 -1.54 -25.82
C ASN A 6 4.41 -0.61 -24.60
N TYR A 7 5.46 -0.78 -23.80
CA TYR A 7 5.87 0.16 -22.76
C TYR A 7 7.31 0.63 -23.02
N GLN A 8 7.71 1.71 -22.38
CA GLN A 8 9.03 2.29 -22.51
C GLN A 8 9.76 2.22 -21.17
N GLU A 9 11.05 1.85 -21.21
CA GLU A 9 11.95 1.93 -20.06
C GLU A 9 12.96 3.05 -20.30
N GLY A 10 13.18 3.90 -19.29
CA GLY A 10 14.26 4.87 -19.25
C GLY A 10 15.10 4.65 -17.99
N VAL A 11 16.41 4.45 -18.15
CA VAL A 11 17.35 4.38 -17.03
C VAL A 11 18.11 5.69 -16.95
N PHE A 12 18.03 6.32 -15.78
CA PHE A 12 18.66 7.62 -15.51
C PHE A 12 19.73 7.46 -14.45
N SER A 13 20.89 8.11 -14.65
CA SER A 13 21.85 8.41 -13.59
C SER A 13 21.48 9.76 -13.00
N VAL A 14 21.28 9.83 -11.70
CA VAL A 14 20.88 11.05 -11.00
C VAL A 14 21.68 11.18 -9.71
N ALA A 15 22.14 12.39 -9.40
CA ALA A 15 22.81 12.65 -8.14
C ALA A 15 21.84 12.36 -6.97
N GLU A 16 22.34 11.77 -5.88
CA GLU A 16 21.55 11.33 -4.73
C GLU A 16 20.66 12.44 -4.16
N ASP A 17 21.18 13.68 -4.10
CA ASP A 17 20.46 14.86 -3.64
C ASP A 17 19.27 15.28 -4.53
N LEU A 18 19.13 14.70 -5.71
CA LEU A 18 18.08 14.99 -6.69
C LEU A 18 17.18 13.78 -7.01
N ALA A 19 17.50 12.60 -6.48
CA ALA A 19 16.81 11.36 -6.84
C ALA A 19 15.31 11.40 -6.52
N ASP A 20 14.94 11.85 -5.33
CA ASP A 20 13.54 11.99 -4.91
C ASP A 20 12.81 13.04 -5.75
N LEU A 21 13.49 14.15 -6.06
CA LEU A 21 12.91 15.23 -6.86
C LEU A 21 12.66 14.77 -8.31
N TRP A 22 13.61 14.05 -8.90
CA TRP A 22 13.45 13.46 -10.23
C TRP A 22 12.34 12.40 -10.25
N THR A 23 12.28 11.55 -9.25
CA THR A 23 11.24 10.53 -9.11
C THR A 23 9.85 11.16 -8.99
N GLY A 24 9.70 12.20 -8.16
CA GLY A 24 8.45 12.95 -8.05
C GLY A 24 8.02 13.58 -9.37
N PHE A 25 8.96 14.25 -10.08
CA PHE A 25 8.71 14.80 -11.41
C PHE A 25 8.26 13.72 -12.41
N CYS A 26 8.91 12.55 -12.42
CA CYS A 26 8.51 11.44 -13.29
C CYS A 26 7.07 10.97 -13.03
N PHE A 27 6.66 10.85 -11.75
CA PHE A 27 5.28 10.49 -11.41
C PHE A 27 4.27 11.55 -11.87
N GLU A 28 4.60 12.84 -11.77
CA GLU A 28 3.76 13.91 -12.31
C GLU A 28 3.61 13.84 -13.83
N GLN A 29 4.59 13.26 -14.53
CA GLN A 29 4.51 13.02 -15.98
C GLN A 29 3.79 11.70 -16.34
N GLY A 30 3.28 10.96 -15.37
CA GLY A 30 2.51 9.73 -15.60
C GLY A 30 3.36 8.46 -15.72
N VAL A 31 4.53 8.43 -15.08
CA VAL A 31 5.34 7.20 -14.95
C VAL A 31 4.57 6.16 -14.12
N ALA A 32 4.53 4.92 -14.59
CA ALA A 32 3.86 3.82 -13.92
C ALA A 32 4.61 3.30 -12.69
N GLY A 33 5.93 3.52 -12.62
CA GLY A 33 6.78 3.12 -11.50
C GLY A 33 8.24 3.47 -11.74
N CYS A 34 9.00 3.59 -10.63
CA CYS A 34 10.44 3.75 -10.65
C CYS A 34 11.10 2.69 -9.77
N GLU A 35 12.25 2.19 -10.20
CA GLU A 35 13.06 1.19 -9.52
C GLU A 35 14.49 1.72 -9.34
N ILE A 36 15.05 1.59 -8.13
CA ILE A 36 16.46 1.89 -7.88
C ILE A 36 17.26 0.66 -8.28
N LEU A 37 18.11 0.80 -9.30
CA LEU A 37 18.95 -0.29 -9.79
C LEU A 37 20.29 -0.39 -9.05
N GLN A 38 20.85 0.74 -8.68
CA GLN A 38 22.17 0.85 -8.04
C GLN A 38 22.34 2.19 -7.34
N GLU A 39 22.98 2.14 -6.17
CA GLU A 39 23.45 3.32 -5.43
C GLU A 39 24.97 3.20 -5.27
N ALA A 40 25.73 4.17 -5.75
CA ALA A 40 27.17 4.22 -5.59
C ALA A 40 27.72 5.65 -5.76
N ASP A 41 28.69 6.01 -4.92
CA ASP A 41 29.50 7.24 -5.03
C ASP A 41 28.68 8.56 -5.13
N GLY A 42 27.50 8.62 -4.47
CA GLY A 42 26.61 9.81 -4.47
C GLY A 42 25.76 9.94 -5.74
N GLU A 43 25.65 8.88 -6.54
CA GLU A 43 24.74 8.77 -7.68
C GLU A 43 23.81 7.57 -7.50
N GLN A 44 22.57 7.72 -7.98
CA GLN A 44 21.60 6.65 -8.07
C GLN A 44 21.27 6.36 -9.53
N ARG A 45 21.14 5.07 -9.87
CA ARG A 45 20.55 4.64 -11.14
C ARG A 45 19.09 4.30 -10.92
N LEU A 46 18.22 5.09 -11.54
CA LEU A 46 16.78 4.96 -11.46
C LEU A 46 16.24 4.48 -12.81
N LYS A 47 15.44 3.41 -12.78
CA LYS A 47 14.72 2.90 -13.94
C LYS A 47 13.25 3.29 -13.84
N CYS A 48 12.77 4.02 -14.83
CA CYS A 48 11.39 4.49 -14.90
C CYS A 48 10.63 3.71 -15.97
N TYR A 49 9.39 3.32 -15.66
CA TYR A 49 8.50 2.56 -16.53
C TYR A 49 7.36 3.44 -17.01
N LEU A 50 7.21 3.58 -18.31
CA LEU A 50 6.21 4.43 -18.95
C LEU A 50 5.24 3.59 -19.76
N THR A 51 3.95 3.78 -19.52
CA THR A 51 2.88 3.05 -20.22
C THR A 51 2.69 3.48 -21.67
N GLU A 52 3.17 4.67 -22.02
CA GLU A 52 3.16 5.19 -23.38
C GLU A 52 4.53 5.74 -23.76
N PRO A 53 4.95 5.59 -25.04
CA PRO A 53 6.22 6.16 -25.49
C PRO A 53 6.24 7.68 -25.30
N GLN A 54 7.23 8.15 -24.56
CA GLN A 54 7.45 9.56 -24.26
C GLN A 54 8.81 10.00 -24.80
N LYS A 55 8.94 11.30 -25.03
CA LYS A 55 10.22 11.88 -25.44
C LYS A 55 11.03 12.27 -24.18
N LEU A 56 11.80 11.31 -23.67
CA LEU A 56 12.55 11.46 -22.44
C LEU A 56 13.52 12.66 -22.44
N ASP A 57 14.06 13.02 -23.61
CA ASP A 57 14.91 14.20 -23.72
C ASP A 57 14.14 15.50 -23.46
N GLU A 58 12.86 15.57 -23.84
CA GLU A 58 11.99 16.72 -23.53
C GLU A 58 11.72 16.81 -22.03
N TRP A 59 11.60 15.67 -21.35
CA TRP A 59 11.45 15.62 -19.88
C TRP A 59 12.69 16.13 -19.16
N ILE A 60 13.87 15.68 -19.58
CA ILE A 60 15.14 16.16 -19.02
C ILE A 60 15.28 17.67 -19.23
N ALA A 61 14.98 18.16 -20.42
CA ALA A 61 15.03 19.59 -20.72
C ALA A 61 14.05 20.40 -19.87
N ARG A 62 12.84 19.90 -19.67
CA ARG A 62 11.84 20.51 -18.80
C ARG A 62 12.28 20.50 -17.33
N PHE A 63 12.76 19.37 -16.83
CA PHE A 63 13.31 19.25 -15.48
C PHE A 63 14.46 20.22 -15.24
N HIS A 64 15.41 20.32 -16.17
CA HIS A 64 16.49 21.30 -16.09
C HIS A 64 16.01 22.75 -16.12
N SER A 65 14.92 23.04 -16.79
CA SER A 65 14.31 24.38 -16.81
C SER A 65 13.66 24.71 -15.46
N GLU A 66 12.99 23.75 -14.82
CA GLU A 66 12.34 23.91 -13.53
C GLU A 66 13.35 23.87 -12.37
N TYR A 67 14.42 23.07 -12.53
CA TYR A 67 15.46 22.84 -11.53
C TYR A 67 16.88 23.05 -12.13
N PRO A 68 17.33 24.30 -12.32
CA PRO A 68 18.62 24.57 -12.97
C PRO A 68 19.84 23.95 -12.27
N GLN A 69 19.74 23.67 -10.95
CA GLN A 69 20.78 22.96 -10.18
C GLN A 69 20.98 21.49 -10.58
N ALA A 70 20.04 20.93 -11.35
CA ALA A 70 20.12 19.56 -11.84
C ALA A 70 20.93 19.39 -13.14
N ILE A 71 21.31 20.50 -13.79
CA ILE A 71 22.13 20.48 -15.00
C ILE A 71 23.48 19.81 -14.72
N GLY A 72 23.81 18.75 -15.47
CA GLY A 72 25.02 17.94 -15.30
C GLY A 72 24.94 16.93 -14.14
N LYS A 73 23.81 16.80 -13.47
CA LYS A 73 23.56 15.85 -12.38
C LYS A 73 22.45 14.85 -12.71
N LEU A 74 21.88 14.90 -13.89
CA LEU A 74 20.88 14.00 -14.41
C LEU A 74 21.22 13.66 -15.86
N GLU A 75 21.31 12.36 -16.18
CA GLU A 75 21.60 11.84 -17.49
C GLU A 75 20.72 10.63 -17.80
N LEU A 76 20.22 10.54 -19.06
CA LEU A 76 19.58 9.34 -19.58
C LEU A 76 20.68 8.35 -20.01
N VAL A 77 20.81 7.25 -19.29
CA VAL A 77 21.86 6.23 -19.53
C VAL A 77 21.42 5.20 -20.56
N GLU A 78 20.14 4.78 -20.47
CA GLU A 78 19.58 3.75 -21.35
C GLU A 78 18.10 4.06 -21.61
N HIS A 79 17.67 3.76 -22.82
CA HIS A 79 16.29 3.89 -23.22
C HIS A 79 15.92 2.77 -24.18
N ARG A 80 14.78 2.10 -23.93
CA ARG A 80 14.27 1.08 -24.84
C ARG A 80 12.76 1.02 -24.83
N LEU A 81 12.20 0.62 -25.98
CA LEU A 81 10.79 0.28 -26.12
C LEU A 81 10.64 -1.23 -25.97
N CYS A 82 9.83 -1.66 -25.04
CA CYS A 82 9.63 -3.07 -24.71
C CYS A 82 8.22 -3.52 -25.09
N PRO A 83 8.04 -4.71 -25.66
CA PRO A 83 6.71 -5.30 -25.82
C PRO A 83 6.04 -5.49 -24.46
N ASN A 84 4.76 -5.18 -24.36
CA ASN A 84 4.01 -5.26 -23.10
C ASN A 84 3.96 -6.69 -22.51
N GLU A 85 4.12 -7.72 -23.36
CA GLU A 85 4.24 -9.10 -22.90
C GLU A 85 5.48 -9.33 -22.01
N ASN A 86 6.61 -8.67 -22.30
CA ASN A 86 7.84 -8.80 -21.50
C ASN A 86 7.73 -8.07 -20.14
N TRP A 87 6.95 -7.00 -20.05
CA TRP A 87 6.70 -6.31 -18.78
C TRP A 87 5.90 -7.20 -17.81
N ARG A 88 4.87 -7.91 -18.32
CA ARG A 88 4.11 -8.88 -17.52
C ARG A 88 4.99 -10.03 -17.03
N LEU A 89 5.89 -10.57 -17.88
CA LEU A 89 6.76 -11.68 -17.52
C LEU A 89 7.85 -11.27 -16.50
N GLY A 90 8.46 -10.10 -16.64
CA GLY A 90 9.46 -9.60 -15.68
C GLY A 90 8.88 -9.31 -14.29
N TRP A 91 7.62 -8.86 -14.22
CA TRP A 91 6.89 -8.65 -12.96
C TRP A 91 6.51 -9.97 -12.29
N HIS A 92 6.11 -10.97 -13.07
CA HIS A 92 5.73 -12.30 -12.56
C HIS A 92 6.87 -12.97 -11.78
N ASP A 93 8.10 -12.82 -12.22
CA ASP A 93 9.25 -13.45 -11.56
C ASP A 93 9.62 -12.80 -10.21
N HIS A 94 9.23 -11.54 -10.00
CA HIS A 94 9.52 -10.79 -8.77
C HIS A 94 8.43 -10.94 -7.70
N PHE A 95 7.20 -11.34 -8.09
CA PHE A 95 6.11 -11.57 -7.14
C PHE A 95 6.03 -13.03 -6.73
N GLN A 96 6.69 -13.35 -5.62
CA GLN A 96 6.59 -14.67 -4.99
C GLN A 96 5.53 -14.63 -3.88
N PRO A 97 4.88 -15.77 -3.57
CA PRO A 97 3.99 -15.85 -2.41
C PRO A 97 4.68 -15.45 -1.12
N VAL A 98 3.98 -14.66 -0.31
CA VAL A 98 4.46 -14.13 0.97
C VAL A 98 3.60 -14.68 2.09
N GLU A 99 4.23 -15.40 3.03
CA GLU A 99 3.59 -15.84 4.26
C GLU A 99 3.40 -14.68 5.22
N ILE A 100 2.19 -14.54 5.78
CA ILE A 100 1.84 -13.51 6.75
C ILE A 100 1.37 -14.19 8.03
N GLY A 101 1.95 -13.80 9.14
CA GLY A 101 1.59 -14.33 10.43
C GLY A 101 1.55 -15.87 10.46
N ARG A 102 0.49 -16.42 11.00
CA ARG A 102 0.35 -17.88 11.19
C ARG A 102 -0.54 -18.55 10.14
N THR A 103 -1.53 -17.83 9.61
CA THR A 103 -2.60 -18.44 8.81
C THR A 103 -2.74 -17.90 7.41
N LEU A 104 -2.20 -16.72 7.11
CA LEU A 104 -2.38 -16.07 5.82
C LEU A 104 -1.21 -16.33 4.87
N LEU A 105 -1.51 -16.36 3.58
CA LEU A 105 -0.54 -16.40 2.48
C LEU A 105 -1.05 -15.50 1.36
N ILE A 106 -0.24 -14.55 0.92
CA ILE A 106 -0.55 -13.70 -0.23
C ILE A 106 0.14 -14.30 -1.44
N ALA A 107 -0.60 -14.52 -2.51
CA ALA A 107 -0.07 -15.07 -3.75
C ALA A 107 -0.61 -14.30 -4.96
N PRO A 108 0.23 -14.05 -5.98
CA PRO A 108 -0.25 -13.45 -7.23
C PRO A 108 -1.10 -14.47 -8.01
N VAL A 109 -2.12 -13.96 -8.73
CA VAL A 109 -3.09 -14.80 -9.48
C VAL A 109 -2.47 -15.73 -10.53
N TRP A 110 -1.25 -15.46 -10.97
CA TRP A 110 -0.53 -16.28 -11.96
C TRP A 110 0.39 -17.32 -11.32
N TYR A 111 0.38 -17.49 -9.99
CA TYR A 111 1.23 -18.46 -9.33
C TYR A 111 0.63 -19.87 -9.46
N GLU A 112 1.34 -20.75 -10.20
CA GLU A 112 0.83 -22.08 -10.57
C GLU A 112 1.42 -23.23 -9.74
N ARG A 113 2.37 -22.93 -8.82
CA ARG A 113 2.99 -23.98 -7.99
C ARG A 113 2.10 -24.30 -6.78
N GLU A 114 2.32 -25.48 -6.18
CA GLU A 114 1.64 -25.88 -4.96
C GLU A 114 1.88 -24.89 -3.81
N LEU A 115 0.82 -24.54 -3.11
CA LEU A 115 0.84 -23.67 -1.95
C LEU A 115 0.62 -24.49 -0.66
N PRO A 116 1.09 -24.01 0.51
CA PRO A 116 0.86 -24.70 1.79
C PRO A 116 -0.63 -24.86 2.10
N GLU A 117 -1.09 -26.09 2.33
CA GLU A 117 -2.50 -26.39 2.62
C GLU A 117 -3.00 -25.81 3.97
N ASN A 118 -2.08 -25.53 4.88
CA ASN A 118 -2.39 -25.00 6.22
C ASN A 118 -2.55 -23.48 6.28
N ARG A 119 -2.54 -22.80 5.12
CA ARG A 119 -2.69 -21.34 5.03
C ARG A 119 -3.89 -20.93 4.20
N GLN A 120 -4.50 -19.84 4.59
CA GLN A 120 -5.57 -19.19 3.84
C GLN A 120 -4.96 -18.29 2.77
N VAL A 121 -5.13 -18.67 1.52
CA VAL A 121 -4.55 -17.93 0.40
C VAL A 121 -5.39 -16.72 0.05
N ILE A 122 -4.73 -15.59 -0.11
CA ILE A 122 -5.26 -14.35 -0.66
C ILE A 122 -4.63 -14.17 -2.04
N TRP A 123 -5.45 -14.29 -3.05
CA TRP A 123 -5.03 -14.07 -4.43
C TRP A 123 -5.08 -12.57 -4.76
N LEU A 124 -3.99 -12.00 -5.24
CA LEU A 124 -3.93 -10.63 -5.71
C LEU A 124 -3.53 -10.57 -7.18
N GLU A 125 -4.20 -9.70 -7.90
CA GLU A 125 -3.70 -9.19 -9.17
C GLU A 125 -3.01 -7.84 -8.87
N PRO A 126 -1.66 -7.79 -8.81
CA PRO A 126 -0.95 -6.53 -8.60
C PRO A 126 -1.26 -5.54 -9.72
N GLY A 127 -1.72 -4.36 -9.34
CA GLY A 127 -2.10 -3.29 -10.25
C GLY A 127 -1.35 -2.00 -9.96
N GLN A 128 -2.04 -0.87 -10.09
CA GLN A 128 -1.49 0.46 -9.80
C GLN A 128 -1.68 0.86 -8.33
N ALA A 129 -2.57 0.15 -7.60
CA ALA A 129 -2.83 0.47 -6.20
C ALA A 129 -1.68 0.02 -5.29
N PHE A 130 -1.39 0.83 -4.28
CA PHE A 130 -0.47 0.46 -3.20
C PHE A 130 -1.03 -0.73 -2.38
N GLY A 131 -0.13 -1.53 -1.77
CA GLY A 131 -0.54 -2.62 -0.89
C GLY A 131 -0.58 -3.99 -1.57
N THR A 132 0.47 -4.34 -2.32
CA THR A 132 0.61 -5.68 -2.93
C THR A 132 1.05 -6.77 -1.94
N GLY A 133 1.19 -6.44 -0.65
CA GLY A 133 1.64 -7.37 0.39
C GLY A 133 3.16 -7.54 0.51
N THR A 134 3.94 -7.01 -0.41
CA THR A 134 5.41 -7.13 -0.39
C THR A 134 6.08 -6.09 0.51
N HIS A 135 5.47 -4.91 0.67
CA HIS A 135 6.03 -3.85 1.52
C HIS A 135 5.93 -4.21 3.00
N VAL A 136 6.96 -3.88 3.78
CA VAL A 136 7.06 -4.23 5.21
C VAL A 136 5.86 -3.70 6.00
N SER A 137 5.44 -2.44 5.78
CA SER A 137 4.29 -1.86 6.49
C SER A 137 2.99 -2.63 6.25
N THR A 138 2.77 -3.14 5.03
CA THR A 138 1.60 -3.94 4.69
C THR A 138 1.65 -5.31 5.38
N ARG A 139 2.83 -5.95 5.41
CA ARG A 139 3.03 -7.21 6.16
C ARG A 139 2.73 -7.02 7.64
N LEU A 140 3.27 -5.97 8.26
CA LEU A 140 3.04 -5.65 9.67
C LEU A 140 1.56 -5.35 9.98
N ALA A 141 0.87 -4.61 9.07
CA ALA A 141 -0.57 -4.36 9.20
C ALA A 141 -1.38 -5.67 9.18
N LEU A 142 -1.06 -6.58 8.26
CA LEU A 142 -1.71 -7.88 8.14
C LEU A 142 -1.42 -8.79 9.35
N GLU A 143 -0.20 -8.82 9.84
CA GLU A 143 0.18 -9.58 11.04
C GLU A 143 -0.55 -9.04 12.29
N MET A 144 -0.63 -7.72 12.43
CA MET A 144 -1.37 -7.09 13.53
C MET A 144 -2.87 -7.38 13.42
N LEU A 145 -3.44 -7.34 12.19
CA LEU A 145 -4.83 -7.69 11.93
C LEU A 145 -5.13 -9.13 12.34
N GLU A 146 -4.30 -10.09 11.91
CA GLU A 146 -4.43 -11.50 12.29
C GLU A 146 -4.34 -11.67 13.81
N LEU A 147 -3.33 -11.05 14.44
CA LEU A 147 -3.14 -11.11 15.90
C LEU A 147 -4.39 -10.62 16.66
N VAL A 148 -4.92 -9.46 16.27
CA VAL A 148 -6.09 -8.86 16.90
C VAL A 148 -7.32 -9.77 16.74
N ILE A 149 -7.59 -10.27 15.52
CA ILE A 149 -8.76 -11.13 15.28
C ILE A 149 -8.66 -12.45 16.04
N LEU A 150 -7.46 -13.08 16.08
CA LEU A 150 -7.27 -14.36 16.78
C LEU A 150 -7.33 -14.24 18.32
N GLN A 151 -7.15 -13.04 18.86
CA GLN A 151 -7.28 -12.78 20.31
C GLN A 151 -8.72 -12.52 20.75
N GLU A 152 -9.63 -12.17 19.82
CA GLU A 152 -11.04 -11.94 20.14
C GLU A 152 -11.75 -13.27 20.43
N ALA A 153 -12.66 -13.25 21.42
CA ALA A 153 -13.51 -14.42 21.76
C ALA A 153 -14.46 -14.80 20.61
N GLN A 154 -14.80 -13.84 19.76
CA GLN A 154 -15.61 -14.02 18.56
C GLN A 154 -15.06 -13.11 17.46
N VAL A 155 -15.08 -13.60 16.23
CA VAL A 155 -14.68 -12.79 15.07
C VAL A 155 -15.54 -11.52 14.99
N PRO A 156 -14.93 -10.33 14.88
CA PRO A 156 -15.69 -9.09 14.74
C PRO A 156 -16.62 -9.13 13.53
N PRO A 157 -17.86 -8.62 13.61
CA PRO A 157 -18.80 -8.69 12.49
C PRO A 157 -18.46 -7.76 11.34
N SER A 158 -17.71 -6.68 11.60
CA SER A 158 -17.36 -5.69 10.59
C SER A 158 -15.98 -5.07 10.82
N LEU A 159 -15.40 -4.60 9.71
CA LEU A 159 -14.16 -3.82 9.67
C LEU A 159 -14.34 -2.61 8.76
N ILE A 160 -13.70 -1.49 9.11
CA ILE A 160 -13.53 -0.33 8.24
C ILE A 160 -12.06 -0.23 7.85
N ASP A 161 -11.79 -0.22 6.53
CA ASP A 161 -10.45 -0.09 5.92
C ASP A 161 -10.31 1.31 5.32
N VAL A 162 -9.47 2.15 5.94
CA VAL A 162 -9.28 3.56 5.55
C VAL A 162 -7.97 3.69 4.77
N GLY A 163 -8.06 4.17 3.52
CA GLY A 163 -6.95 4.14 2.56
C GLY A 163 -6.73 2.71 2.07
N THR A 164 -7.79 2.10 1.52
CA THR A 164 -7.82 0.65 1.23
C THR A 164 -6.83 0.21 0.16
N GLY A 165 -6.45 1.09 -0.78
CA GLY A 165 -5.57 0.76 -1.89
C GLY A 165 -6.05 -0.47 -2.65
N SER A 166 -5.22 -1.50 -2.74
CA SER A 166 -5.54 -2.79 -3.40
C SER A 166 -6.67 -3.59 -2.73
N GLY A 167 -7.15 -3.18 -1.56
CA GLY A 167 -8.14 -3.90 -0.75
C GLY A 167 -7.57 -5.03 0.11
N ILE A 168 -6.26 -5.21 0.14
CA ILE A 168 -5.60 -6.37 0.76
C ILE A 168 -5.93 -6.54 2.25
N LEU A 169 -6.00 -5.45 3.03
CA LEU A 169 -6.27 -5.50 4.48
C LEU A 169 -7.70 -5.93 4.74
N GLY A 170 -8.67 -5.30 4.04
CA GLY A 170 -10.07 -5.71 4.09
C GLY A 170 -10.28 -7.14 3.60
N LEU A 171 -9.59 -7.55 2.53
CA LEU A 171 -9.67 -8.90 2.00
C LEU A 171 -9.11 -9.94 2.97
N ALA A 172 -7.99 -9.65 3.65
CA ALA A 172 -7.46 -10.49 4.72
C ALA A 172 -8.46 -10.63 5.88
N ALA A 173 -9.11 -9.53 6.27
CA ALA A 173 -10.14 -9.56 7.29
C ALA A 173 -11.33 -10.46 6.89
N ALA A 174 -11.77 -10.38 5.63
CA ALA A 174 -12.85 -11.25 5.11
C ALA A 174 -12.42 -12.73 5.11
N ARG A 175 -11.18 -13.04 4.74
CA ARG A 175 -10.63 -14.39 4.85
C ARG A 175 -10.56 -14.90 6.28
N LEU A 176 -10.32 -14.03 7.26
CA LEU A 176 -10.31 -14.35 8.68
C LEU A 176 -11.74 -14.40 9.29
N GLY A 177 -12.79 -14.25 8.48
CA GLY A 177 -14.17 -14.47 8.86
C GLY A 177 -15.01 -13.22 9.13
N ILE A 178 -14.47 -12.01 8.89
CA ILE A 178 -15.26 -10.77 9.00
C ILE A 178 -16.23 -10.68 7.83
N SER A 179 -17.52 -10.51 8.12
CA SER A 179 -18.58 -10.58 7.11
C SER A 179 -18.94 -9.25 6.46
N LYS A 180 -18.48 -8.10 7.01
CA LYS A 180 -18.76 -6.77 6.45
C LYS A 180 -17.47 -5.94 6.44
N ILE A 181 -16.99 -5.60 5.25
CA ILE A 181 -15.82 -4.75 5.03
C ILE A 181 -16.29 -3.46 4.38
N ILE A 182 -16.18 -2.35 5.08
CA ILE A 182 -16.40 -1.00 4.53
C ILE A 182 -15.03 -0.43 4.24
N ALA A 183 -14.75 -0.11 2.98
CA ALA A 183 -13.46 0.38 2.54
C ALA A 183 -13.60 1.77 1.92
N CYS A 184 -12.70 2.70 2.22
CA CYS A 184 -12.66 3.97 1.53
C CYS A 184 -11.25 4.31 1.04
N ASP A 185 -11.23 5.02 -0.09
CA ASP A 185 -10.01 5.61 -0.63
C ASP A 185 -10.38 6.92 -1.35
N ASN A 186 -9.51 7.92 -1.28
CA ASN A 186 -9.72 9.19 -1.96
C ASN A 186 -9.39 9.12 -3.46
N ASP A 187 -8.64 8.10 -3.89
CA ASP A 187 -8.37 7.84 -5.30
C ASP A 187 -9.46 6.94 -5.89
N PRO A 188 -10.29 7.47 -6.82
CA PRO A 188 -11.35 6.69 -7.45
C PRO A 188 -10.84 5.54 -8.32
N VAL A 189 -9.55 5.55 -8.70
CA VAL A 189 -8.94 4.52 -9.57
C VAL A 189 -8.70 3.22 -8.81
N VAL A 190 -8.42 3.27 -7.51
CA VAL A 190 -8.06 2.07 -6.74
C VAL A 190 -9.27 1.22 -6.32
N LEU A 191 -10.45 1.81 -6.14
CA LEU A 191 -11.63 1.03 -5.69
C LEU A 191 -12.09 -0.05 -6.66
N PRO A 192 -12.09 0.15 -7.99
CA PRO A 192 -12.32 -0.93 -8.94
C PRO A 192 -11.32 -2.08 -8.82
N GLU A 193 -10.04 -1.77 -8.55
CA GLU A 193 -9.00 -2.77 -8.34
C GLU A 193 -9.24 -3.55 -7.03
N ALA A 194 -9.54 -2.86 -5.92
CA ALA A 194 -9.92 -3.50 -4.68
C ALA A 194 -11.13 -4.42 -4.85
N SER A 195 -12.19 -3.94 -5.51
CA SER A 195 -13.39 -4.73 -5.81
C SER A 195 -13.06 -5.99 -6.63
N HIS A 196 -12.21 -5.84 -7.65
CA HIS A 196 -11.74 -6.96 -8.48
C HIS A 196 -10.99 -8.00 -7.62
N ASN A 197 -10.09 -7.58 -6.73
CA ASN A 197 -9.38 -8.47 -5.83
C ASN A 197 -10.34 -9.23 -4.88
N PHE A 198 -11.40 -8.58 -4.40
CA PHE A 198 -12.45 -9.26 -3.62
C PHE A 198 -13.20 -10.32 -4.44
N GLU A 199 -13.55 -10.01 -5.70
CA GLU A 199 -14.21 -10.97 -6.60
C GLU A 199 -13.29 -12.18 -6.91
N LEU A 200 -12.01 -11.96 -7.21
CA LEU A 200 -11.01 -13.00 -7.42
C LEU A 200 -10.95 -13.99 -6.24
N ASN A 201 -11.17 -13.52 -5.03
CA ASN A 201 -11.15 -14.31 -3.81
C ASN A 201 -12.52 -14.84 -3.39
N GLN A 202 -13.56 -14.64 -4.19
CA GLN A 202 -14.95 -15.03 -3.88
C GLN A 202 -15.46 -14.36 -2.59
N GLN A 203 -15.03 -13.13 -2.33
CA GLN A 203 -15.38 -12.33 -1.15
C GLN A 203 -16.14 -11.04 -1.52
N GLY A 204 -16.53 -10.86 -2.79
CA GLY A 204 -17.18 -9.65 -3.29
C GLY A 204 -18.45 -9.26 -2.50
N GLN A 205 -19.21 -10.25 -2.00
CA GLN A 205 -20.40 -10.01 -1.17
C GLN A 205 -20.09 -9.37 0.19
N HIS A 206 -18.84 -9.35 0.63
CA HIS A 206 -18.42 -8.76 1.91
C HIS A 206 -17.85 -7.35 1.77
N PHE A 207 -17.71 -6.82 0.54
CA PHE A 207 -17.03 -5.56 0.24
C PHE A 207 -17.98 -4.42 -0.10
N TRP A 208 -17.82 -3.30 0.59
CA TRP A 208 -18.52 -2.03 0.35
C TRP A 208 -17.49 -0.91 0.18
N GLY A 209 -17.10 -0.64 -1.07
CA GLY A 209 -16.14 0.41 -1.41
C GLY A 209 -16.81 1.78 -1.56
N VAL A 210 -16.21 2.82 -1.00
CA VAL A 210 -16.66 4.21 -1.06
C VAL A 210 -15.50 5.11 -1.50
N VAL A 211 -15.70 5.89 -2.56
CA VAL A 211 -14.72 6.93 -2.95
C VAL A 211 -14.83 8.10 -1.99
N GLY A 212 -13.74 8.41 -1.31
CA GLY A 212 -13.65 9.55 -0.40
C GLY A 212 -12.75 9.30 0.79
N MET A 213 -12.59 10.33 1.60
CA MET A 213 -11.85 10.24 2.87
C MET A 213 -12.68 9.54 3.95
N ALA A 214 -12.07 9.16 5.07
CA ALA A 214 -12.74 8.53 6.21
C ALA A 214 -13.98 9.30 6.72
N SER A 215 -14.04 10.62 6.48
CA SER A 215 -15.19 11.48 6.87
C SER A 215 -16.50 11.15 6.16
N VAL A 216 -16.47 10.44 5.00
CA VAL A 216 -17.70 10.08 4.27
C VAL A 216 -18.41 8.85 4.86
N ILE A 217 -17.76 8.13 5.78
CA ILE A 217 -18.32 6.96 6.44
C ILE A 217 -19.02 7.40 7.74
N ASP A 218 -20.31 7.13 7.87
CA ASP A 218 -21.09 7.45 9.08
C ASP A 218 -21.17 6.28 10.07
N GLU A 219 -20.89 5.05 9.60
CA GLU A 219 -20.93 3.85 10.45
C GLU A 219 -19.68 3.73 11.33
N THR A 220 -19.82 3.03 12.47
CA THR A 220 -18.70 2.60 13.31
C THR A 220 -18.49 1.09 13.17
N ALA A 221 -17.26 0.62 13.38
CA ALA A 221 -16.93 -0.80 13.39
C ALA A 221 -16.12 -1.18 14.64
N PRO A 222 -16.24 -2.43 15.13
CA PRO A 222 -15.40 -2.94 16.20
C PRO A 222 -13.93 -3.04 15.81
N LEU A 223 -13.64 -3.02 14.51
CA LEU A 223 -12.26 -3.02 13.99
C LEU A 223 -12.12 -1.98 12.88
N VAL A 224 -11.15 -1.10 13.04
CA VAL A 224 -10.75 -0.10 12.03
C VAL A 224 -9.29 -0.33 11.71
N ILE A 225 -8.91 -0.29 10.44
CA ILE A 225 -7.52 -0.44 10.00
C ILE A 225 -7.15 0.66 9.00
N SER A 226 -5.90 1.09 9.06
CA SER A 226 -5.33 2.04 8.10
C SER A 226 -3.82 1.82 7.97
N ASN A 227 -3.33 1.74 6.74
CA ASN A 227 -1.91 1.66 6.41
C ASN A 227 -1.53 2.85 5.53
N MET A 228 -1.20 3.97 6.16
CA MET A 228 -0.90 5.25 5.51
C MET A 228 0.31 5.92 6.16
N LEU A 229 0.90 6.88 5.49
CA LEU A 229 2.00 7.68 6.06
C LEU A 229 1.53 8.50 7.28
N LEU A 230 2.46 8.86 8.16
CA LEU A 230 2.18 9.62 9.39
C LEU A 230 1.35 10.89 9.14
N ALA A 231 1.65 11.64 8.08
CA ALA A 231 0.95 12.88 7.77
C ALA A 231 -0.54 12.63 7.48
N GLU A 232 -0.83 11.59 6.72
CA GLU A 232 -2.19 11.16 6.37
C GLU A 232 -2.95 10.63 7.59
N LEU A 233 -2.32 9.72 8.37
CA LEU A 233 -2.89 9.22 9.62
C LEU A 233 -3.23 10.35 10.59
N LYS A 234 -2.34 11.35 10.74
CA LYS A 234 -2.59 12.52 11.59
C LYS A 234 -3.75 13.38 11.09
N SER A 235 -3.92 13.52 9.77
CA SER A 235 -5.05 14.25 9.20
C SER A 235 -6.38 13.51 9.42
N ALA A 236 -6.35 12.18 9.43
CA ALA A 236 -7.51 11.30 9.60
C ALA A 236 -7.82 10.94 11.07
N VAL A 237 -7.01 11.36 12.05
CA VAL A 237 -7.12 10.96 13.49
C VAL A 237 -8.54 11.11 14.05
N VAL A 238 -9.21 12.21 13.73
CA VAL A 238 -10.59 12.49 14.21
C VAL A 238 -11.56 11.42 13.71
N ASP A 239 -11.46 11.13 12.42
CA ASP A 239 -12.34 10.16 11.78
C ASP A 239 -11.97 8.72 12.18
N LEU A 240 -10.69 8.36 12.23
CA LEU A 240 -10.24 7.05 12.70
C LEU A 240 -10.77 6.75 14.12
N ALA A 241 -10.67 7.73 15.02
CA ALA A 241 -11.22 7.58 16.37
C ALA A 241 -12.74 7.48 16.37
N ARG A 242 -13.44 8.29 15.58
CA ARG A 242 -14.92 8.28 15.46
C ARG A 242 -15.45 6.97 14.88
N LEU A 243 -14.77 6.42 13.88
CA LEU A 243 -15.14 5.17 13.20
C LEU A 243 -14.92 3.94 14.08
N THR A 244 -14.00 4.03 15.06
CA THR A 244 -13.76 2.93 16.02
C THR A 244 -14.88 2.87 17.04
N ALA A 245 -15.65 1.78 17.03
CA ALA A 245 -16.74 1.58 18.00
C ALA A 245 -16.20 1.54 19.43
N THR A 246 -17.05 1.91 20.39
CA THR A 246 -16.72 1.81 21.83
C THR A 246 -16.26 0.40 22.18
N GLY A 247 -15.05 0.29 22.74
CA GLY A 247 -14.40 -1.00 23.04
C GLY A 247 -13.81 -1.70 21.81
N GLY A 248 -13.85 -1.07 20.64
CA GLY A 248 -13.23 -1.57 19.42
C GLY A 248 -11.71 -1.34 19.38
N THR A 249 -11.09 -1.80 18.31
CA THR A 249 -9.65 -1.70 18.07
C THR A 249 -9.39 -0.91 16.79
N LEU A 250 -8.47 0.05 16.85
CA LEU A 250 -7.91 0.74 15.71
C LEU A 250 -6.51 0.20 15.43
N ILE A 251 -6.24 -0.25 14.19
CA ILE A 251 -4.91 -0.67 13.74
C ILE A 251 -4.35 0.41 12.80
N CYS A 252 -3.14 0.89 13.08
CA CYS A 252 -2.41 1.82 12.22
C CYS A 252 -1.05 1.24 11.85
N SER A 253 -0.68 1.35 10.57
CA SER A 253 0.64 1.01 10.03
C SER A 253 1.05 2.05 8.98
N GLY A 254 2.21 1.85 8.32
CA GLY A 254 2.78 2.83 7.40
C GLY A 254 3.63 3.90 8.09
N LEU A 255 4.10 3.58 9.30
CA LEU A 255 4.88 4.45 10.16
C LEU A 255 6.30 3.91 10.32
N LEU A 256 7.28 4.79 10.32
CA LEU A 256 8.60 4.47 10.83
C LEU A 256 8.54 4.34 12.36
N THR A 257 9.41 3.47 12.92
CA THR A 257 9.41 3.19 14.37
C THR A 257 9.54 4.46 15.22
N GLU A 258 10.32 5.44 14.79
CA GLU A 258 10.47 6.75 15.45
C GLU A 258 9.23 7.65 15.39
N GLN A 259 8.25 7.30 14.57
CA GLN A 259 7.01 8.08 14.37
C GLN A 259 5.86 7.65 15.29
N GLU A 260 6.07 6.69 16.19
CA GLU A 260 5.05 6.23 17.14
C GLU A 260 4.49 7.36 18.01
N ALA A 261 5.36 8.09 18.68
CA ALA A 261 4.95 9.07 19.68
C ALA A 261 4.03 10.19 19.15
N PRO A 262 4.26 10.78 17.96
CA PRO A 262 3.35 11.73 17.37
C PRO A 262 1.93 11.20 17.12
N LEU A 263 1.77 9.96 16.63
CA LEU A 263 0.46 9.36 16.39
C LEU A 263 -0.22 8.98 17.71
N ALA A 264 0.50 8.31 18.61
CA ALA A 264 -0.01 7.93 19.94
C ALA A 264 -0.51 9.14 20.73
N THR A 265 0.23 10.27 20.70
CA THR A 265 -0.19 11.51 21.34
C THR A 265 -1.48 12.09 20.71
N ALA A 266 -1.62 12.00 19.39
CA ALA A 266 -2.81 12.48 18.70
C ALA A 266 -4.05 11.66 19.04
N LEU A 267 -3.95 10.32 19.00
CA LEU A 267 -5.05 9.38 19.31
C LEU A 267 -5.40 9.37 20.80
N ALA A 268 -4.44 9.66 21.66
CA ALA A 268 -4.64 9.76 23.10
C ALA A 268 -5.70 10.81 23.51
N LYS A 269 -5.87 11.88 22.70
CA LYS A 269 -6.91 12.92 22.91
C LYS A 269 -8.32 12.35 22.77
N TYR A 270 -8.47 11.25 22.07
CA TYR A 270 -9.73 10.52 21.84
C TYR A 270 -9.87 9.26 22.71
N GLY A 271 -9.01 9.13 23.74
CA GLY A 271 -9.05 8.00 24.67
C GLY A 271 -8.36 6.73 24.19
N LEU A 272 -7.84 6.71 22.97
CA LEU A 272 -7.16 5.54 22.40
C LEU A 272 -5.71 5.45 22.87
N ARG A 273 -5.30 4.25 23.30
CA ARG A 273 -3.95 3.94 23.78
C ARG A 273 -3.43 2.70 23.09
N ILE A 274 -2.11 2.64 22.85
CA ILE A 274 -1.46 1.46 22.30
C ILE A 274 -1.67 0.27 23.25
N CYS A 275 -2.20 -0.82 22.72
CA CYS A 275 -2.38 -2.10 23.41
C CYS A 275 -1.51 -3.22 22.83
N ALA A 276 -1.06 -3.08 21.59
CA ALA A 276 -0.10 -3.98 20.94
C ALA A 276 0.72 -3.22 19.90
N SER A 277 1.95 -3.68 19.65
CA SER A 277 2.83 -3.17 18.60
C SER A 277 3.65 -4.30 17.98
N THR A 278 4.03 -4.13 16.72
CA THR A 278 4.99 -4.97 16.02
C THR A 278 5.88 -4.10 15.15
N GLU A 279 7.13 -4.51 14.96
CA GLU A 279 8.11 -3.75 14.17
C GLU A 279 9.01 -4.68 13.36
N ALA A 280 9.40 -4.24 12.17
CA ALA A 280 10.42 -4.86 11.34
C ALA A 280 11.00 -3.83 10.37
N GLU A 281 12.30 -3.94 10.10
CA GLU A 281 13.00 -3.15 9.07
C GLU A 281 12.76 -1.62 9.19
N GLY A 282 12.65 -1.11 10.44
CA GLY A 282 12.41 0.31 10.73
C GLY A 282 10.95 0.76 10.59
N TRP A 283 10.02 -0.13 10.23
CA TRP A 283 8.58 0.13 10.16
C TRP A 283 7.85 -0.47 11.35
N SER A 284 6.67 0.08 11.66
CA SER A 284 5.85 -0.38 12.78
C SER A 284 4.36 -0.43 12.43
N ALA A 285 3.65 -1.33 13.13
CA ALA A 285 2.20 -1.34 13.21
C ALA A 285 1.75 -1.36 14.67
N PHE A 286 0.66 -0.66 14.97
CA PHE A 286 0.13 -0.48 16.30
C PHE A 286 -1.35 -0.79 16.35
N ALA A 287 -1.79 -1.47 17.42
CA ALA A 287 -3.20 -1.57 17.78
C ALA A 287 -3.50 -0.62 18.94
N PHE A 288 -4.60 0.11 18.83
CA PHE A 288 -5.10 1.07 19.84
C PHE A 288 -6.45 0.66 20.35
N ARG A 289 -6.68 0.79 21.65
CA ARG A 289 -7.99 0.59 22.33
C ARG A 289 -8.25 1.70 23.34
N GLU A 290 -9.51 1.83 23.78
CA GLU A 290 -9.86 2.71 24.89
C GLU A 290 -9.16 2.26 26.19
N ALA A 291 -8.60 3.23 26.94
CA ALA A 291 -7.94 2.96 28.22
C ALA A 291 -8.95 2.35 29.23
N GLY A 292 -8.56 1.21 29.85
CA GLY A 292 -9.36 0.56 30.90
C GLY A 292 -10.26 -0.59 30.44
N ARG A 293 -10.14 -1.05 29.19
CA ARG A 293 -10.85 -2.25 28.67
C ARG A 293 -9.83 -3.28 28.11
N PHE A 294 -8.95 -3.74 28.98
CA PHE A 294 -8.04 -4.85 28.70
C PHE A 294 -8.58 -6.16 29.25
#